data_51725ba5e6f8f7e893c4982c6703b34e
#
_entry.id   51725ba5e6f8f7e893c4982c6703b34e
#
_cell.length_a   1.000
_cell.length_b   1.000
_cell.length_c   1.000
_cell.angle_alpha   90.00
_cell.angle_beta   90.00
_cell.angle_gamma   90.00
#
_symmetry.space_group_name_H-M   'P 1'
#
loop_
_entity.id
_entity.type
_entity.pdbx_description
1 polymer ?
#
loop_
_entity_poly.entity_id
_entity_poly.type
_entity_poly.pdbx_seq_one_letter_code
_entity_poly.pdbx_strand_id
1 'polypeptide(L)'
;TDADASGIGADTSGNDNHWAVTNLAATDVTTDTPTNNFATMNPLLTDTTTVAFSEGNLKIVATNASTAGSSIAVQNGKWYVEMICTAKTATNALMGISTVDGFDGQRQLDESQNGGSGHGYVMNATKLPGGASYGASWAVDDIMAIALDLDTAQNTVTFYKNNASQGAIDIDNALYVFATGNGQGSATVTMNINFGADDTFAGEITSAGNTDANGEGLFKY
;
A
#
# COMPACT_ATOMS: atom_id res chain seq x y z
N THR A 1 -18.79 -22.30 23.96
CA THR A 1 -17.66 -22.85 23.23
C THR A 1 -16.42 -22.28 23.85
N ASP A 2 -15.59 -23.15 24.39
CA ASP A 2 -14.39 -22.74 25.09
C ASP A 2 -13.46 -21.98 24.15
N ALA A 3 -12.85 -20.93 24.67
CA ALA A 3 -11.82 -20.19 23.97
C ALA A 3 -10.67 -21.14 23.64
N ASP A 4 -10.13 -21.06 22.42
CA ASP A 4 -9.10 -21.99 21.94
C ASP A 4 -7.76 -21.66 22.61
N ALA A 5 -7.29 -22.54 23.49
CA ALA A 5 -6.00 -22.42 24.17
C ALA A 5 -4.78 -22.59 23.22
N SER A 6 -4.98 -22.96 21.97
CA SER A 6 -3.91 -23.19 21.00
C SER A 6 -3.98 -22.32 19.75
N GLY A 7 -5.03 -21.51 19.63
CA GLY A 7 -5.29 -20.66 18.46
C GLY A 7 -4.92 -19.18 18.68
N ILE A 8 -5.37 -18.34 17.75
CA ILE A 8 -5.10 -16.88 17.73
C ILE A 8 -5.63 -16.19 19.01
N GLY A 9 -6.66 -16.75 19.66
CA GLY A 9 -7.20 -16.24 20.93
C GLY A 9 -6.55 -16.79 22.20
N ALA A 10 -5.45 -17.54 22.07
CA ALA A 10 -4.80 -18.16 23.23
C ALA A 10 -4.14 -17.12 24.14
N ASP A 11 -4.45 -17.21 25.44
CA ASP A 11 -3.70 -16.50 26.47
C ASP A 11 -2.47 -17.31 26.84
N THR A 12 -1.29 -16.77 26.60
CA THR A 12 0.01 -17.39 26.93
C THR A 12 0.58 -16.88 28.25
N SER A 13 -0.16 -16.07 29.02
CA SER A 13 0.27 -15.52 30.31
C SER A 13 0.25 -16.52 31.47
N GLY A 14 -0.42 -17.68 31.27
CA GLY A 14 -0.63 -18.70 32.30
C GLY A 14 -1.86 -18.46 33.19
N ASN A 15 -2.69 -17.48 32.84
CA ASN A 15 -3.93 -17.17 33.60
C ASN A 15 -5.20 -17.76 32.93
N ASP A 16 -5.07 -18.49 31.85
CA ASP A 16 -6.14 -19.16 31.11
C ASP A 16 -7.29 -18.21 30.64
N ASN A 17 -6.96 -16.95 30.37
CA ASN A 17 -7.92 -15.95 29.89
C ASN A 17 -8.07 -16.00 28.36
N HIS A 18 -8.31 -17.17 27.80
CA HIS A 18 -8.45 -17.35 26.35
C HIS A 18 -9.66 -16.59 25.80
N TRP A 19 -9.50 -16.04 24.61
CA TRP A 19 -10.52 -15.32 23.88
C TRP A 19 -11.17 -16.22 22.83
N ALA A 20 -12.50 -16.26 22.82
CA ALA A 20 -13.22 -16.87 21.70
C ALA A 20 -13.08 -15.95 20.47
N VAL A 21 -12.44 -16.44 19.42
CA VAL A 21 -12.27 -15.70 18.17
C VAL A 21 -13.45 -15.92 17.23
N THR A 22 -13.85 -14.86 16.53
CA THR A 22 -14.87 -14.91 15.49
C THR A 22 -14.34 -14.17 14.28
N ASN A 23 -14.30 -14.84 13.14
CA ASN A 23 -13.80 -14.30 11.85
C ASN A 23 -12.33 -13.83 11.86
N LEU A 24 -11.50 -14.30 12.80
CA LEU A 24 -10.05 -14.16 12.73
C LEU A 24 -9.43 -15.37 12.08
N ALA A 25 -8.53 -15.14 11.14
CA ALA A 25 -7.75 -16.14 10.43
C ALA A 25 -6.25 -15.89 10.64
N ALA A 26 -5.40 -16.84 10.27
CA ALA A 26 -3.96 -16.68 10.38
C ALA A 26 -3.41 -15.51 9.54
N THR A 27 -4.12 -15.14 8.48
CA THR A 27 -3.81 -13.98 7.63
C THR A 27 -4.08 -12.62 8.28
N ASP A 28 -4.82 -12.61 9.41
CA ASP A 28 -5.06 -11.38 10.19
C ASP A 28 -3.97 -11.14 11.24
N VAL A 29 -3.04 -12.07 11.38
CA VAL A 29 -1.90 -11.94 12.31
C VAL A 29 -0.76 -11.25 11.57
N THR A 30 -0.38 -10.07 12.05
CA THR A 30 0.73 -9.28 11.53
C THR A 30 1.97 -9.43 12.41
N THR A 31 3.14 -9.06 11.87
CA THR A 31 4.40 -9.02 12.61
C THR A 31 4.57 -7.74 13.43
N ASP A 32 3.55 -6.89 13.48
CA ASP A 32 3.57 -5.66 14.28
C ASP A 32 3.85 -5.94 15.75
N THR A 33 4.76 -5.16 16.31
CA THR A 33 5.11 -5.16 17.72
C THR A 33 5.17 -3.72 18.24
N PRO A 34 5.19 -3.48 19.56
CA PRO A 34 5.36 -2.12 20.09
C PRO A 34 6.66 -1.43 19.66
N THR A 35 7.66 -2.18 19.20
CA THR A 35 8.96 -1.67 18.75
C THR A 35 9.10 -1.67 17.23
N ASN A 36 8.21 -2.30 16.52
CA ASN A 36 8.27 -2.45 15.07
C ASN A 36 6.85 -2.35 14.49
N ASN A 37 6.45 -1.13 14.10
CA ASN A 37 5.11 -0.84 13.59
C ASN A 37 5.18 -0.64 12.07
N PHE A 38 4.37 -1.39 11.35
CA PHE A 38 4.19 -1.22 9.92
C PHE A 38 3.03 -0.26 9.61
N ALA A 39 3.12 0.44 8.50
CA ALA A 39 2.02 1.25 8.02
C ALA A 39 0.85 0.35 7.55
N THR A 40 -0.33 0.91 7.57
CA THR A 40 -1.54 0.39 6.90
C THR A 40 -2.13 1.48 6.03
N MET A 41 -3.15 1.18 5.26
CA MET A 41 -3.95 2.23 4.63
C MET A 41 -4.81 2.92 5.69
N ASN A 42 -4.99 4.23 5.55
CA ASN A 42 -5.70 5.05 6.54
C ASN A 42 -7.15 5.33 6.10
N PRO A 43 -8.17 4.78 6.78
CA PRO A 43 -9.57 5.04 6.42
C PRO A 43 -10.01 6.50 6.60
N LEU A 44 -9.23 7.31 7.31
CA LEU A 44 -9.48 8.75 7.46
C LEU A 44 -8.79 9.59 6.39
N LEU A 45 -7.89 8.99 5.60
CA LEU A 45 -7.16 9.65 4.54
C LEU A 45 -7.60 9.07 3.18
N THR A 46 -8.89 9.22 2.88
CA THR A 46 -9.55 8.69 1.69
C THR A 46 -10.94 9.30 1.52
N ASP A 47 -11.55 9.11 0.35
CA ASP A 47 -12.98 9.26 0.17
C ASP A 47 -13.70 8.04 0.76
N THR A 48 -14.22 8.17 1.97
CA THR A 48 -14.85 7.08 2.73
C THR A 48 -16.13 6.53 2.07
N THR A 49 -16.67 7.20 1.08
CA THR A 49 -17.89 6.76 0.38
C THR A 49 -17.60 5.79 -0.76
N THR A 50 -16.35 5.75 -1.23
CA THR A 50 -15.97 5.03 -2.43
C THR A 50 -14.81 4.06 -2.23
N VAL A 51 -14.21 4.02 -1.03
CA VAL A 51 -13.15 3.06 -0.67
C VAL A 51 -13.61 2.21 0.53
N ALA A 52 -13.62 0.90 0.34
CA ALA A 52 -13.82 -0.07 1.41
C ALA A 52 -12.48 -0.69 1.82
N PHE A 53 -12.32 -0.97 3.11
CA PHE A 53 -11.10 -1.52 3.72
C PHE A 53 -11.38 -2.89 4.33
N SER A 54 -10.40 -3.79 4.27
CA SER A 54 -10.39 -5.10 4.89
C SER A 54 -8.95 -5.56 5.17
N GLU A 55 -8.77 -6.77 5.71
CA GLU A 55 -7.47 -7.37 6.01
C GLU A 55 -6.58 -6.41 6.84
N GLY A 56 -7.09 -5.93 7.96
CA GLY A 56 -6.35 -4.99 8.80
C GLY A 56 -5.99 -3.67 8.12
N ASN A 57 -6.79 -3.20 7.15
CA ASN A 57 -6.53 -2.06 6.27
C ASN A 57 -5.36 -2.26 5.30
N LEU A 58 -4.97 -3.51 5.01
CA LEU A 58 -3.99 -3.85 3.98
C LEU A 58 -4.63 -4.23 2.65
N LYS A 59 -5.97 -4.25 2.58
CA LYS A 59 -6.73 -4.45 1.34
C LYS A 59 -7.76 -3.34 1.18
N ILE A 60 -7.80 -2.77 -0.02
CA ILE A 60 -8.82 -1.77 -0.38
C ILE A 60 -9.59 -2.19 -1.62
N VAL A 61 -10.86 -1.83 -1.65
CA VAL A 61 -11.69 -1.84 -2.84
C VAL A 61 -12.08 -0.40 -3.13
N ALA A 62 -11.49 0.19 -4.16
CA ALA A 62 -11.74 1.57 -4.57
C ALA A 62 -12.68 1.59 -5.77
N THR A 63 -13.78 2.30 -5.65
CA THR A 63 -14.78 2.52 -6.71
C THR A 63 -14.79 3.98 -7.11
N ASN A 64 -15.12 4.25 -8.37
CA ASN A 64 -15.00 5.61 -8.90
C ASN A 64 -13.55 6.12 -8.86
N ALA A 65 -13.32 7.40 -9.07
CA ALA A 65 -11.99 7.99 -9.00
C ALA A 65 -11.64 8.27 -7.53
N SER A 66 -11.10 7.26 -6.83
CA SER A 66 -10.76 7.36 -5.41
C SER A 66 -9.46 6.64 -5.06
N THR A 67 -8.74 7.21 -4.12
CA THR A 67 -7.48 6.69 -3.59
C THR A 67 -7.50 6.69 -2.07
N ALA A 68 -6.68 5.86 -1.46
CA ALA A 68 -6.40 5.87 -0.03
C ALA A 68 -4.92 6.12 0.20
N GLY A 69 -4.59 6.86 1.25
CA GLY A 69 -3.23 7.13 1.70
C GLY A 69 -2.81 6.21 2.86
N SER A 70 -1.51 6.07 3.07
CA SER A 70 -0.95 5.30 4.18
C SER A 70 -1.15 5.99 5.54
N SER A 71 -1.13 5.20 6.62
CA SER A 71 -1.26 5.69 7.99
C SER A 71 0.01 6.38 8.50
N ILE A 72 1.15 6.13 7.88
CA ILE A 72 2.44 6.75 8.19
C ILE A 72 2.85 7.64 7.03
N ALA A 73 3.25 8.88 7.36
CA ALA A 73 3.85 9.82 6.42
C ALA A 73 5.36 9.93 6.70
N VAL A 74 6.15 10.11 5.63
CA VAL A 74 7.61 10.08 5.68
C VAL A 74 8.22 11.33 5.02
N GLN A 75 9.32 11.87 5.58
CA GLN A 75 10.01 13.07 5.07
C GLN A 75 11.51 12.86 4.87
N ASN A 76 12.07 11.79 5.41
CA ASN A 76 13.47 11.43 5.29
C ASN A 76 13.60 9.90 5.30
N GLY A 77 14.76 9.38 4.98
CA GLY A 77 15.01 7.93 4.95
C GLY A 77 14.71 7.30 3.59
N LYS A 78 14.90 5.99 3.55
CA LYS A 78 14.59 5.15 2.39
C LYS A 78 13.45 4.22 2.75
N TRP A 79 12.42 4.22 1.92
CA TRP A 79 11.17 3.52 2.19
C TRP A 79 10.77 2.65 1.02
N TYR A 80 10.15 1.52 1.32
CA TYR A 80 9.71 0.55 0.33
C TYR A 80 8.33 0.03 0.68
N VAL A 81 7.50 -0.16 -0.34
CA VAL A 81 6.17 -0.75 -0.23
C VAL A 81 5.88 -1.58 -1.47
N GLU A 82 5.20 -2.69 -1.29
CA GLU A 82 4.72 -3.53 -2.39
C GLU A 82 3.19 -3.51 -2.46
N MET A 83 2.66 -3.69 -3.66
CA MET A 83 1.21 -3.72 -3.91
C MET A 83 0.89 -4.71 -5.03
N ILE A 84 -0.26 -5.36 -4.92
CA ILE A 84 -0.81 -6.22 -5.96
C ILE A 84 -2.23 -5.80 -6.27
N CYS A 85 -2.58 -5.71 -7.55
CA CYS A 85 -3.97 -5.55 -7.99
C CYS A 85 -4.57 -6.93 -8.21
N THR A 86 -5.55 -7.32 -7.41
CA THR A 86 -6.17 -8.65 -7.49
C THR A 86 -7.45 -8.66 -8.32
N ALA A 87 -8.10 -7.51 -8.48
CA ALA A 87 -9.27 -7.39 -9.36
C ALA A 87 -9.43 -5.97 -9.90
N LYS A 88 -9.97 -5.85 -11.11
CA LYS A 88 -10.28 -4.57 -11.73
C LYS A 88 -11.39 -4.68 -12.78
N THR A 89 -12.10 -3.57 -13.00
CA THR A 89 -13.06 -3.45 -14.12
C THR A 89 -12.54 -2.58 -15.27
N ALA A 90 -11.42 -1.84 -15.05
CA ALA A 90 -10.74 -1.05 -16.08
C ALA A 90 -9.24 -0.94 -15.81
N THR A 91 -8.46 -0.35 -16.71
CA THR A 91 -6.99 -0.23 -16.62
C THR A 91 -6.52 1.04 -15.90
N ASN A 92 -7.22 1.43 -14.84
CA ASN A 92 -7.02 2.69 -14.13
C ASN A 92 -6.54 2.50 -12.69
N ALA A 93 -6.19 1.27 -12.30
CA ALA A 93 -5.49 1.06 -11.03
C ALA A 93 -4.21 1.89 -11.03
N LEU A 94 -3.93 2.54 -9.93
CA LEU A 94 -2.75 3.37 -9.76
C LEU A 94 -2.11 3.13 -8.40
N MET A 95 -0.84 3.41 -8.33
CA MET A 95 -0.05 3.48 -7.11
C MET A 95 0.86 4.70 -7.15
N GLY A 96 1.26 5.20 -6.01
CA GLY A 96 2.15 6.35 -5.97
C GLY A 96 2.36 6.92 -4.58
N ILE A 97 2.81 8.17 -4.57
CA ILE A 97 2.99 9.00 -3.39
C ILE A 97 2.25 10.32 -3.57
N SER A 98 1.87 10.93 -2.48
CA SER A 98 1.35 12.30 -2.46
C SER A 98 1.86 13.04 -1.24
N THR A 99 2.01 14.35 -1.34
CA THR A 99 2.22 15.16 -0.14
C THR A 99 0.99 15.13 0.75
N VAL A 100 1.20 15.14 2.05
CA VAL A 100 0.08 15.11 3.02
C VAL A 100 -0.89 16.26 2.80
N ASP A 101 -0.37 17.47 2.56
CA ASP A 101 -1.19 18.66 2.35
C ASP A 101 -1.98 18.63 1.02
N GLY A 102 -1.50 17.89 0.04
CA GLY A 102 -2.13 17.77 -1.28
C GLY A 102 -3.05 16.59 -1.41
N PHE A 103 -3.10 15.67 -0.44
CA PHE A 103 -3.88 14.45 -0.53
C PHE A 103 -5.31 14.66 -0.03
N ASP A 104 -6.30 14.46 -0.89
CA ASP A 104 -7.73 14.57 -0.55
C ASP A 104 -8.50 13.25 -0.64
N GLY A 105 -7.82 12.16 -1.01
CA GLY A 105 -8.45 10.85 -1.20
C GLY A 105 -9.34 10.74 -2.43
N GLN A 106 -9.50 11.82 -3.15
CA GLN A 106 -10.31 11.88 -4.37
C GLN A 106 -9.40 11.86 -5.60
N ARG A 107 -9.70 10.99 -6.57
CA ARG A 107 -9.10 10.99 -7.90
C ARG A 107 -7.64 10.54 -7.98
N GLN A 108 -7.01 11.05 -9.03
CA GLN A 108 -5.64 10.73 -9.43
C GLN A 108 -4.65 11.49 -8.55
N LEU A 109 -3.50 10.88 -8.31
CA LEU A 109 -2.37 11.53 -7.69
C LEU A 109 -1.74 12.51 -8.70
N ASP A 110 -2.39 13.64 -8.95
CA ASP A 110 -1.87 14.67 -9.85
C ASP A 110 -1.84 16.05 -9.17
N GLU A 111 -0.90 16.87 -9.61
CA GLU A 111 -0.69 18.23 -9.05
C GLU A 111 -1.89 19.17 -9.27
N SER A 112 -2.78 18.83 -10.20
CA SER A 112 -3.80 19.77 -10.67
C SER A 112 -5.00 19.90 -9.73
N GLN A 113 -5.13 19.01 -8.74
CA GLN A 113 -6.35 18.92 -7.96
C GLN A 113 -6.30 19.70 -6.63
N ASN A 114 -5.14 19.76 -5.95
CA ASN A 114 -5.05 20.36 -4.62
C ASN A 114 -3.79 21.22 -4.38
N GLY A 115 -3.03 21.56 -5.42
CA GLY A 115 -1.78 22.29 -5.26
C GLY A 115 -0.67 21.50 -4.58
N GLY A 116 -0.84 20.19 -4.44
CA GLY A 116 0.15 19.28 -3.89
C GLY A 116 0.93 18.53 -4.96
N SER A 117 2.07 17.98 -4.57
CA SER A 117 2.95 17.20 -5.44
C SER A 117 2.66 15.71 -5.26
N GLY A 118 1.87 15.14 -6.15
CA GLY A 118 1.66 13.69 -6.22
C GLY A 118 2.42 13.09 -7.40
N HIS A 119 2.92 11.87 -7.25
CA HIS A 119 3.53 11.08 -8.33
C HIS A 119 2.91 9.70 -8.36
N GLY A 120 2.27 9.37 -9.47
CA GLY A 120 1.56 8.10 -9.63
C GLY A 120 2.03 7.32 -10.84
N TYR A 121 1.92 6.00 -10.75
CA TYR A 121 2.11 5.06 -11.86
C TYR A 121 0.80 4.32 -12.11
N VAL A 122 0.24 4.55 -13.28
CA VAL A 122 -1.05 3.98 -13.68
C VAL A 122 -0.84 2.68 -14.46
N MET A 123 -1.75 1.75 -14.32
CA MET A 123 -1.71 0.42 -14.96
C MET A 123 -1.51 0.46 -16.48
N ASN A 124 -1.92 1.51 -17.14
CA ASN A 124 -1.81 1.69 -18.60
C ASN A 124 -0.44 2.23 -19.07
N ALA A 125 0.61 2.17 -18.24
CA ALA A 125 1.95 2.68 -18.52
C ALA A 125 2.03 4.21 -18.64
N THR A 126 1.28 4.93 -17.82
CA THR A 126 1.41 6.38 -17.71
C THR A 126 1.80 6.79 -16.30
N LYS A 127 2.50 7.91 -16.18
CA LYS A 127 2.79 8.53 -14.90
C LYS A 127 1.96 9.78 -14.66
N LEU A 128 1.70 10.06 -13.42
CA LEU A 128 1.10 11.30 -12.94
C LEU A 128 2.16 12.15 -12.21
N PRO A 129 2.09 13.47 -12.31
CA PRO A 129 1.12 14.25 -13.11
C PRO A 129 1.40 14.17 -14.62
N GLY A 130 0.41 14.64 -15.38
CA GLY A 130 0.57 14.91 -16.82
C GLY A 130 0.30 13.73 -17.77
N GLY A 131 0.11 12.50 -17.29
CA GLY A 131 -0.28 11.35 -18.12
C GLY A 131 0.77 10.91 -19.17
N ALA A 132 2.03 11.30 -19.01
CA ALA A 132 3.09 10.91 -19.94
C ALA A 132 3.39 9.41 -19.86
N SER A 133 3.83 8.82 -20.98
CA SER A 133 4.28 7.42 -21.00
C SER A 133 5.40 7.19 -19.98
N TYR A 134 5.30 6.08 -19.23
CA TYR A 134 6.26 5.71 -18.21
C TYR A 134 6.25 4.21 -17.97
N GLY A 135 7.41 3.59 -18.07
CA GLY A 135 7.59 2.17 -17.79
C GLY A 135 6.75 1.25 -18.67
N ALA A 136 6.52 0.05 -18.18
CA ALA A 136 5.69 -0.96 -18.83
C ALA A 136 4.26 -0.94 -18.27
N SER A 137 3.26 -1.27 -19.08
CA SER A 137 1.92 -1.55 -18.53
C SER A 137 1.97 -2.72 -17.57
N TRP A 138 1.14 -2.68 -16.52
CA TRP A 138 1.03 -3.76 -15.56
C TRP A 138 -0.41 -4.29 -15.49
N ALA A 139 -0.57 -5.47 -14.96
CA ALA A 139 -1.82 -6.22 -14.97
C ALA A 139 -2.19 -6.70 -13.57
N VAL A 140 -3.35 -7.33 -13.44
CA VAL A 140 -3.72 -8.12 -12.26
C VAL A 140 -2.64 -9.14 -12.01
N ASP A 141 -2.31 -9.37 -10.75
CA ASP A 141 -1.30 -10.30 -10.22
C ASP A 141 0.18 -9.89 -10.48
N ASP A 142 0.45 -8.77 -11.18
CA ASP A 142 1.79 -8.19 -11.15
C ASP A 142 2.09 -7.60 -9.77
N ILE A 143 3.26 -7.90 -9.23
CA ILE A 143 3.76 -7.28 -7.99
C ILE A 143 4.40 -5.95 -8.36
N MET A 144 3.79 -4.90 -7.86
CA MET A 144 4.25 -3.53 -8.07
C MET A 144 4.91 -3.02 -6.79
N ALA A 145 5.98 -2.24 -6.91
CA ALA A 145 6.59 -1.64 -5.73
C ALA A 145 6.95 -0.17 -5.93
N ILE A 146 7.04 0.54 -4.82
CA ILE A 146 7.54 1.92 -4.73
C ILE A 146 8.76 1.92 -3.82
N ALA A 147 9.90 2.38 -4.34
CA ALA A 147 11.05 2.76 -3.53
C ALA A 147 11.16 4.28 -3.49
N LEU A 148 11.18 4.84 -2.29
CA LEU A 148 11.26 6.27 -2.03
C LEU A 148 12.59 6.56 -1.33
N ASP A 149 13.43 7.41 -1.94
CA ASP A 149 14.72 7.84 -1.38
C ASP A 149 14.65 9.33 -1.06
N LEU A 150 14.61 9.66 0.23
CA LEU A 150 14.51 11.02 0.76
C LEU A 150 15.81 11.48 1.46
N ASP A 151 16.92 10.74 1.30
CA ASP A 151 18.20 11.03 1.93
C ASP A 151 19.22 11.63 0.96
N THR A 152 18.87 11.81 -0.29
CA THR A 152 19.77 12.33 -1.33
C THR A 152 19.55 13.83 -1.57
N ALA A 153 20.54 14.49 -2.19
CA ALA A 153 20.41 15.89 -2.56
C ALA A 153 19.26 16.14 -3.54
N GLN A 154 18.89 15.14 -4.32
CA GLN A 154 17.71 15.09 -5.17
C GLN A 154 16.90 13.86 -4.76
N ASN A 155 15.80 14.08 -4.06
CA ASN A 155 14.91 13.01 -3.65
C ASN A 155 14.28 12.33 -4.87
N THR A 156 14.03 11.02 -4.77
CA THR A 156 13.47 10.27 -5.89
C THR A 156 12.40 9.28 -5.44
N VAL A 157 11.42 9.06 -6.32
CA VAL A 157 10.55 7.90 -6.29
C VAL A 157 10.83 7.00 -7.49
N THR A 158 10.99 5.71 -7.24
CA THR A 158 11.19 4.70 -8.29
C THR A 158 10.10 3.66 -8.18
N PHE A 159 9.41 3.43 -9.30
CA PHE A 159 8.43 2.35 -9.37
C PHE A 159 9.08 1.09 -9.94
N TYR A 160 8.62 -0.05 -9.45
CA TYR A 160 9.06 -1.37 -9.92
C TYR A 160 7.86 -2.20 -10.35
N LYS A 161 8.06 -3.02 -11.36
CA LYS A 161 7.16 -4.06 -11.78
C LYS A 161 7.87 -5.41 -11.72
N ASN A 162 7.39 -6.34 -10.91
CA ASN A 162 7.98 -7.67 -10.75
C ASN A 162 9.51 -7.58 -10.54
N ASN A 163 9.95 -6.73 -9.62
CA ASN A 163 11.35 -6.39 -9.31
C ASN A 163 12.14 -5.65 -10.42
N ALA A 164 11.53 -5.32 -11.53
CA ALA A 164 12.19 -4.54 -12.59
C ALA A 164 11.90 -3.05 -12.43
N SER A 165 12.95 -2.23 -12.26
CA SER A 165 12.82 -0.77 -12.18
C SER A 165 12.20 -0.19 -13.45
N GLN A 166 11.28 0.75 -13.27
CA GLN A 166 10.65 1.50 -14.36
C GLN A 166 11.29 2.88 -14.57
N GLY A 167 12.28 3.22 -13.75
CA GLY A 167 13.01 4.49 -13.79
C GLY A 167 12.67 5.39 -12.60
N ALA A 168 13.65 6.18 -12.17
CA ALA A 168 13.47 7.13 -11.09
C ALA A 168 12.78 8.41 -11.60
N ILE A 169 12.01 9.03 -10.72
CA ILE A 169 11.38 10.34 -10.90
C ILE A 169 11.89 11.23 -9.79
N ASP A 170 12.42 12.39 -10.15
CA ASP A 170 12.83 13.41 -9.19
C ASP A 170 11.58 14.00 -8.51
N ILE A 171 11.67 14.18 -7.20
CA ILE A 171 10.60 14.74 -6.37
C ILE A 171 11.13 15.81 -5.44
N ASP A 172 10.25 16.67 -4.97
CA ASP A 172 10.59 17.73 -4.01
C ASP A 172 10.83 17.15 -2.60
N ASN A 173 11.43 17.96 -1.73
CA ASN A 173 11.54 17.62 -0.32
C ASN A 173 10.23 18.01 0.39
N ALA A 174 9.41 17.00 0.70
CA ALA A 174 8.11 17.16 1.34
C ALA A 174 7.77 15.97 2.23
N LEU A 175 6.68 16.07 2.98
CA LEU A 175 6.11 14.99 3.78
C LEU A 175 5.17 14.18 2.89
N TYR A 176 5.51 12.91 2.62
CA TYR A 176 4.79 12.04 1.70
C TYR A 176 4.03 10.93 2.41
N VAL A 177 2.87 10.58 1.88
CA VAL A 177 2.17 9.31 2.12
C VAL A 177 2.25 8.45 0.87
N PHE A 178 2.28 7.12 1.04
CA PHE A 178 2.03 6.19 -0.05
C PHE A 178 0.53 6.13 -0.33
N ALA A 179 0.16 5.99 -1.58
CA ALA A 179 -1.24 5.97 -1.96
C ALA A 179 -1.52 4.99 -3.09
N THR A 180 -2.72 4.43 -3.09
CA THR A 180 -3.20 3.55 -4.16
C THR A 180 -4.71 3.63 -4.30
N GLY A 181 -5.22 3.19 -5.44
CA GLY A 181 -6.65 3.16 -5.70
C GLY A 181 -6.98 3.15 -7.19
N ASN A 182 -8.08 3.79 -7.52
CA ASN A 182 -8.61 3.91 -8.87
C ASN A 182 -8.51 5.35 -9.38
N GLY A 183 -7.76 5.56 -10.45
CA GLY A 183 -7.53 6.88 -11.02
C GLY A 183 -8.66 7.43 -11.91
N GLN A 184 -9.74 6.68 -12.16
CA GLN A 184 -10.77 7.13 -13.10
C GLN A 184 -12.17 6.65 -12.70
N GLY A 185 -13.18 7.50 -12.92
CA GLY A 185 -14.56 7.24 -12.53
C GLY A 185 -15.18 5.97 -13.15
N SER A 186 -16.20 5.43 -12.48
CA SER A 186 -17.00 4.26 -12.87
C SER A 186 -16.27 2.92 -12.94
N ALA A 187 -15.02 2.85 -12.52
CA ALA A 187 -14.25 1.60 -12.39
C ALA A 187 -14.14 1.17 -10.93
N THR A 188 -13.87 -0.11 -10.73
CA THR A 188 -13.55 -0.69 -9.43
C THR A 188 -12.20 -1.39 -9.52
N VAL A 189 -11.35 -1.18 -8.51
CA VAL A 189 -10.09 -1.91 -8.35
C VAL A 189 -9.99 -2.46 -6.94
N THR A 190 -9.38 -3.63 -6.81
CA THR A 190 -9.00 -4.23 -5.53
C THR A 190 -7.49 -4.27 -5.46
N MET A 191 -6.94 -3.63 -4.44
CA MET A 191 -5.50 -3.56 -4.18
C MET A 191 -5.21 -4.18 -2.82
N ASN A 192 -4.22 -5.06 -2.76
CA ASN A 192 -3.63 -5.52 -1.52
C ASN A 192 -2.25 -4.88 -1.38
N ILE A 193 -1.90 -4.42 -0.18
CA ILE A 193 -0.73 -3.60 0.09
C ILE A 193 0.11 -4.27 1.18
N ASN A 194 1.42 -4.30 0.97
CA ASN A 194 2.39 -4.78 1.94
C ASN A 194 3.40 -3.68 2.27
N PHE A 195 3.35 -3.18 3.50
CA PHE A 195 4.32 -2.25 4.07
C PHE A 195 5.44 -2.98 4.85
N GLY A 196 5.53 -4.31 4.74
CA GLY A 196 6.44 -5.17 5.47
C GLY A 196 5.75 -6.11 6.46
N ALA A 197 4.43 -6.01 6.64
CA ALA A 197 3.69 -6.84 7.58
C ALA A 197 3.36 -8.23 7.03
N ASP A 198 3.09 -8.34 5.72
CA ASP A 198 2.65 -9.59 5.09
C ASP A 198 3.00 -9.62 3.60
N ASP A 199 4.01 -10.40 3.23
CA ASP A 199 4.44 -10.60 1.84
C ASP A 199 3.56 -11.61 1.05
N THR A 200 2.55 -12.17 1.71
CA THR A 200 1.55 -13.02 1.04
C THR A 200 0.38 -12.20 0.46
N PHE A 201 0.26 -10.92 0.81
CA PHE A 201 -0.86 -10.05 0.45
C PHE A 201 -2.21 -10.64 0.85
N ALA A 202 -2.34 -11.04 2.12
CA ALA A 202 -3.51 -11.75 2.68
C ALA A 202 -3.76 -13.12 2.01
N GLY A 203 -2.70 -13.85 1.70
CA GLY A 203 -2.77 -15.19 1.13
C GLY A 203 -2.97 -15.24 -0.39
N GLU A 204 -2.92 -14.12 -1.10
CA GLU A 204 -3.04 -14.08 -2.56
C GLU A 204 -1.84 -14.75 -3.26
N ILE A 205 -0.66 -14.69 -2.64
CA ILE A 205 0.55 -15.32 -3.16
C ILE A 205 1.30 -16.09 -2.07
N THR A 206 2.25 -16.93 -2.47
CA THR A 206 3.16 -17.60 -1.53
C THR A 206 4.22 -16.61 -1.03
N SER A 207 4.47 -16.61 0.27
CA SER A 207 5.56 -15.84 0.90
C SER A 207 6.91 -16.14 0.24
N ALA A 208 7.73 -15.12 0.08
CA ALA A 208 9.13 -15.23 -0.33
C ALA A 208 10.07 -15.09 0.87
N GLY A 209 9.63 -14.41 1.93
CA GLY A 209 10.38 -14.22 3.18
C GLY A 209 11.61 -13.33 3.02
N ASN A 210 11.65 -12.44 2.02
CA ASN A 210 12.70 -11.45 1.93
C ASN A 210 12.45 -10.36 2.99
N THR A 211 13.51 -9.80 3.54
CA THR A 211 13.42 -8.76 4.57
C THR A 211 14.08 -7.47 4.08
N ASP A 212 13.77 -6.36 4.75
CA ASP A 212 14.49 -5.11 4.56
C ASP A 212 15.96 -5.21 5.05
N ALA A 213 16.72 -4.12 4.89
CA ALA A 213 18.14 -4.05 5.28
C ALA A 213 18.36 -4.21 6.81
N ASN A 214 17.32 -4.05 7.62
CA ASN A 214 17.39 -4.22 9.07
C ASN A 214 17.00 -5.63 9.52
N GLY A 215 16.59 -6.48 8.59
CA GLY A 215 16.07 -7.82 8.88
C GLY A 215 14.65 -7.84 9.41
N GLU A 216 13.97 -6.70 9.32
CA GLU A 216 12.57 -6.52 9.71
C GLU A 216 11.68 -6.49 8.47
N GLY A 217 10.39 -6.68 8.68
CA GLY A 217 9.44 -6.73 7.57
C GLY A 217 9.60 -7.95 6.67
N LEU A 218 8.56 -8.23 5.91
CA LEU A 218 8.50 -9.33 4.94
C LEU A 218 8.09 -8.77 3.58
N PHE A 219 8.86 -9.08 2.54
CA PHE A 219 8.64 -8.60 1.19
C PHE A 219 8.76 -9.72 0.15
N LYS A 220 8.09 -9.53 -0.99
CA LYS A 220 8.20 -10.47 -2.10
C LYS A 220 9.53 -10.35 -2.84
N TYR A 221 10.10 -9.14 -2.91
CA TYR A 221 11.35 -8.85 -3.62
C TYR A 221 12.37 -8.10 -2.78
#